data_bae1e55381d17fdc41ea2ea212ae5475
#
_entry.id   bae1e55381d17fdc41ea2ea212ae5475
#
_cell.length_a   1.000
_cell.length_b   1.000
_cell.length_c   1.000
_cell.angle_alpha   90.00
_cell.angle_beta   90.00
_cell.angle_gamma   90.00
#
_symmetry.space_group_name_H-M   'P 1'
#
loop_
_entity.id
_entity.type
_entity.pdbx_description
1 polymer ?
#
loop_
_entity_poly.entity_id
_entity_poly.type
_entity_poly.pdbx_seq_one_letter_code
_entity_poly.pdbx_strand_id
1 'polypeptide(L)'
;MAENLLIHTGSKEEKYRELLPQLQALVSSETNRIANLANIAAALKQTFHFFWVGFYMVEGNELVLAPFQGPIACTRIRFGRGVCGTAWKEAQTLIVPDVELFPGHIACSCLLYTSDAADDKA
;
A
#
# COMPACT_ATOMS: atom_id res chain seq x y z
N MET A 1 -13.84 -8.36 -17.77
CA MET A 1 -14.96 -7.90 -17.00
C MET A 1 -14.59 -7.62 -15.57
N ALA A 2 -15.05 -6.55 -15.05
CA ALA A 2 -14.72 -6.20 -13.68
C ALA A 2 -15.51 -7.02 -12.70
N GLU A 3 -14.89 -7.37 -11.59
CA GLU A 3 -15.55 -8.09 -10.55
C GLU A 3 -15.90 -7.13 -9.43
N ASN A 4 -17.03 -7.31 -8.83
CA ASN A 4 -17.45 -6.47 -7.72
C ASN A 4 -17.15 -7.16 -6.40
N LEU A 5 -16.59 -6.40 -5.49
CA LEU A 5 -16.35 -6.92 -4.14
C LEU A 5 -17.65 -6.86 -3.35
N LEU A 6 -17.86 -7.89 -2.54
CA LEU A 6 -19.01 -7.96 -1.66
C LEU A 6 -18.55 -7.86 -0.22
N ILE A 7 -18.36 -6.64 0.23
CA ILE A 7 -17.88 -6.37 1.58
C ILE A 7 -18.95 -5.61 2.35
N HIS A 8 -19.39 -6.18 3.45
CA HIS A 8 -20.36 -5.51 4.29
C HIS A 8 -19.68 -4.51 5.21
N THR A 9 -20.42 -3.54 5.67
CA THR A 9 -19.85 -2.59 6.63
C THR A 9 -19.65 -3.35 7.94
N GLY A 10 -18.60 -2.99 8.64
CA GLY A 10 -18.27 -3.66 9.88
C GLY A 10 -16.94 -3.17 10.39
N SER A 11 -16.39 -3.89 11.35
CA SER A 11 -15.06 -3.55 11.88
C SER A 11 -14.00 -3.80 10.83
N LYS A 12 -12.84 -3.22 11.02
CA LYS A 12 -11.71 -3.43 10.12
C LYS A 12 -11.38 -4.92 10.03
N GLU A 13 -11.41 -5.61 11.16
CA GLU A 13 -11.11 -7.03 11.19
C GLU A 13 -12.11 -7.83 10.37
N GLU A 14 -13.40 -7.52 10.48
CA GLU A 14 -14.41 -8.20 9.72
C GLU A 14 -14.25 -7.95 8.23
N LYS A 15 -13.89 -6.72 7.86
CA LYS A 15 -13.66 -6.39 6.46
C LYS A 15 -12.49 -7.18 5.89
N TYR A 16 -11.43 -7.35 6.65
CA TYR A 16 -10.29 -8.16 6.21
C TYR A 16 -10.69 -9.61 6.01
N ARG A 17 -11.51 -10.15 6.91
CA ARG A 17 -11.97 -11.53 6.78
C ARG A 17 -12.79 -11.75 5.53
N GLU A 18 -13.63 -10.78 5.19
CA GLU A 18 -14.46 -10.91 4.00
C GLU A 18 -13.65 -10.65 2.74
N LEU A 19 -12.68 -9.74 2.81
CA LEU A 19 -11.90 -9.38 1.64
C LEU A 19 -10.92 -10.46 1.23
N LEU A 20 -10.28 -11.12 2.18
CA LEU A 20 -9.18 -12.04 1.88
C LEU A 20 -9.55 -13.14 0.89
N PRO A 21 -10.64 -13.89 1.06
CA PRO A 21 -10.97 -14.91 0.08
C PRO A 21 -11.34 -14.32 -1.29
N GLN A 22 -11.89 -13.12 -1.32
CA GLN A 22 -12.19 -12.46 -2.59
C GLN A 22 -10.93 -12.02 -3.31
N LEU A 23 -9.92 -11.57 -2.58
CA LEU A 23 -8.62 -11.25 -3.17
C LEU A 23 -7.96 -12.51 -3.72
N GLN A 24 -8.02 -13.59 -2.97
CA GLN A 24 -7.44 -14.87 -3.42
C GLN A 24 -8.10 -15.33 -4.72
N ALA A 25 -9.42 -15.21 -4.81
CA ALA A 25 -10.13 -15.57 -6.02
C ALA A 25 -9.77 -14.65 -7.18
N LEU A 26 -9.62 -13.37 -6.90
CA LEU A 26 -9.33 -12.40 -7.93
C LEU A 26 -7.98 -12.65 -8.60
N VAL A 27 -6.97 -13.03 -7.84
CA VAL A 27 -5.63 -13.22 -8.37
C VAL A 27 -5.33 -14.66 -8.77
N SER A 28 -6.19 -15.61 -8.45
CA SER A 28 -5.87 -17.02 -8.65
C SER A 28 -5.81 -17.42 -10.12
N SER A 29 -6.53 -16.73 -10.98
CA SER A 29 -6.57 -17.08 -12.39
C SER A 29 -5.65 -16.22 -13.24
N GLU A 30 -4.96 -15.28 -12.64
CA GLU A 30 -4.10 -14.37 -13.38
C GLU A 30 -2.66 -14.51 -12.94
N THR A 31 -1.75 -14.63 -13.91
CA THR A 31 -0.33 -14.79 -13.60
C THR A 31 0.47 -13.51 -13.78
N ASN A 32 -0.13 -12.47 -14.33
CA ASN A 32 0.58 -11.23 -14.55
C ASN A 32 0.70 -10.46 -13.22
N ARG A 33 1.94 -10.23 -12.81
CA ARG A 33 2.20 -9.60 -11.52
C ARG A 33 1.67 -8.17 -11.43
N ILE A 34 1.87 -7.39 -12.48
CA ILE A 34 1.44 -6.00 -12.47
C ILE A 34 -0.08 -5.92 -12.36
N ALA A 35 -0.78 -6.75 -13.12
CA ALA A 35 -2.25 -6.77 -13.08
C ALA A 35 -2.75 -7.16 -11.69
N ASN A 36 -2.14 -8.17 -11.09
CA ASN A 36 -2.53 -8.61 -9.76
C ASN A 36 -2.28 -7.54 -8.70
N LEU A 37 -1.12 -6.90 -8.74
CA LEU A 37 -0.82 -5.83 -7.79
C LEU A 37 -1.78 -4.66 -7.96
N ALA A 38 -2.12 -4.33 -9.19
CA ALA A 38 -3.05 -3.24 -9.45
C ALA A 38 -4.43 -3.54 -8.87
N ASN A 39 -4.92 -4.76 -9.05
CA ASN A 39 -6.23 -5.14 -8.52
C ASN A 39 -6.23 -5.27 -7.00
N ILE A 40 -5.15 -5.73 -6.40
CA ILE A 40 -5.03 -5.79 -4.95
C ILE A 40 -5.07 -4.37 -4.38
N ALA A 41 -4.32 -3.44 -4.98
CA ALA A 41 -4.33 -2.06 -4.51
C ALA A 41 -5.73 -1.45 -4.62
N ALA A 42 -6.42 -1.71 -5.73
CA ALA A 42 -7.77 -1.19 -5.93
C ALA A 42 -8.74 -1.77 -4.91
N ALA A 43 -8.65 -3.07 -4.65
CA ALA A 43 -9.54 -3.74 -3.69
C ALA A 43 -9.34 -3.19 -2.28
N LEU A 44 -8.09 -2.97 -1.88
CA LEU A 44 -7.81 -2.41 -0.56
C LEU A 44 -8.32 -0.97 -0.46
N LYS A 45 -8.13 -0.20 -1.51
CA LYS A 45 -8.62 1.18 -1.53
C LYS A 45 -10.14 1.23 -1.41
N GLN A 46 -10.84 0.40 -2.16
CA GLN A 46 -12.29 0.37 -2.13
C GLN A 46 -12.84 -0.10 -0.78
N THR A 47 -12.14 -1.02 -0.15
CA THR A 47 -12.63 -1.62 1.09
C THR A 47 -12.38 -0.70 2.29
N PHE A 48 -11.20 -0.12 2.37
CA PHE A 48 -10.79 0.62 3.56
C PHE A 48 -10.69 2.12 3.36
N HIS A 49 -10.74 2.58 2.13
CA HIS A 49 -10.65 4.01 1.81
C HIS A 49 -9.35 4.64 2.28
N PHE A 50 -8.24 3.88 2.21
CA PHE A 50 -6.94 4.42 2.55
C PHE A 50 -6.63 5.63 1.69
N PHE A 51 -5.90 6.60 2.24
CA PHE A 51 -5.45 7.73 1.47
C PHE A 51 -4.52 7.27 0.34
N TRP A 52 -3.64 6.34 0.66
CA TRP A 52 -2.72 5.77 -0.32
C TRP A 52 -2.47 4.31 0.03
N VAL A 53 -2.46 3.46 -0.98
CA VAL A 53 -2.13 2.05 -0.81
C VAL A 53 -1.46 1.57 -2.09
N GLY A 54 -0.36 0.88 -1.97
CA GLY A 54 0.35 0.45 -3.15
C GLY A 54 1.59 -0.36 -2.84
N PHE A 55 2.38 -0.57 -3.89
CA PHE A 55 3.53 -1.42 -3.83
C PHE A 55 4.78 -0.71 -4.34
N TYR A 56 5.91 -1.07 -3.77
CA TYR A 56 7.22 -0.71 -4.29
C TYR A 56 7.96 -2.01 -4.56
N MET A 57 8.65 -2.06 -5.68
CA MET A 57 9.41 -3.24 -6.08
C MET A 57 10.89 -2.96 -5.95
N VAL A 58 11.64 -3.94 -5.49
CA VAL A 58 13.09 -3.80 -5.37
C VAL A 58 13.74 -3.96 -6.74
N GLU A 59 14.50 -2.95 -7.16
CA GLU A 59 15.27 -3.02 -8.38
C GLU A 59 16.68 -2.53 -8.05
N GLY A 60 17.63 -3.45 -8.01
CA GLY A 60 18.99 -3.11 -7.61
C GLY A 60 19.01 -2.67 -6.16
N ASN A 61 19.47 -1.46 -5.92
CA ASN A 61 19.54 -0.92 -4.57
C ASN A 61 18.51 0.16 -4.30
N GLU A 62 17.42 0.14 -5.06
CA GLU A 62 16.33 1.08 -4.89
C GLU A 62 14.98 0.38 -4.87
N LEU A 63 14.01 1.02 -4.26
CA LEU A 63 12.62 0.66 -4.42
C LEU A 63 12.06 1.51 -5.56
N VAL A 64 11.31 0.89 -6.45
CA VAL A 64 10.70 1.59 -7.57
C VAL A 64 9.18 1.49 -7.43
N LEU A 65 8.52 2.60 -7.61
CA LEU A 65 7.07 2.67 -7.49
C LEU A 65 6.41 1.67 -8.44
N ALA A 66 5.49 0.92 -7.91
CA ALA A 66 4.73 -0.09 -8.65
C ALA A 66 3.24 0.27 -8.55
N PRO A 67 2.33 -0.59 -8.93
CA PRO A 67 0.90 -0.23 -8.92
C PRO A 67 0.42 0.27 -7.58
N PHE A 68 -0.36 1.33 -7.60
CA PHE A 68 -0.88 1.96 -6.40
C PHE A 68 -2.17 2.70 -6.67
N GLN A 69 -2.83 3.09 -5.60
CA GLN A 69 -4.02 3.94 -5.63
C GLN A 69 -3.81 5.09 -4.67
N GLY A 70 -3.97 6.32 -5.15
CA GLY A 70 -3.81 7.50 -4.33
C GLY A 70 -3.02 8.59 -5.02
N PRO A 71 -2.58 9.60 -4.28
CA PRO A 71 -1.81 10.70 -4.86
C PRO A 71 -0.45 10.26 -5.36
N ILE A 72 0.13 11.09 -6.19
CA ILE A 72 1.46 10.86 -6.74
C ILE A 72 2.46 10.59 -5.63
N ALA A 73 3.33 9.64 -5.85
CA ALA A 73 4.31 9.22 -4.85
C ALA A 73 5.73 9.27 -5.40
N CYS A 74 6.71 9.07 -4.53
CA CYS A 74 8.10 9.01 -4.96
C CYS A 74 8.29 7.88 -5.93
N THR A 75 8.97 8.13 -7.05
CA THR A 75 9.21 7.09 -8.03
C THR A 75 10.28 6.12 -7.57
N ARG A 76 11.28 6.63 -6.86
CA ARG A 76 12.39 5.79 -6.39
C ARG A 76 12.75 6.14 -4.95
N ILE A 77 13.05 5.12 -4.17
CA ILE A 77 13.42 5.28 -2.77
C ILE A 77 14.67 4.46 -2.51
N ARG A 78 15.68 5.10 -1.94
CA ARG A 78 16.93 4.43 -1.64
C ARG A 78 16.80 3.52 -0.45
N PHE A 79 17.64 2.48 -0.44
CA PHE A 79 17.74 1.55 0.67
C PHE A 79 17.97 2.31 1.98
N GLY A 80 17.16 2.03 2.96
CA GLY A 80 17.29 2.64 4.29
C GLY A 80 16.75 4.05 4.43
N ARG A 81 16.14 4.62 3.39
CA ARG A 81 15.64 6.00 3.45
C ARG A 81 14.14 6.01 3.66
N GLY A 82 13.68 6.87 4.57
CA GLY A 82 12.27 7.02 4.86
C GLY A 82 11.64 5.77 5.47
N VAL A 83 10.32 5.75 5.55
CA VAL A 83 9.62 4.60 6.13
C VAL A 83 9.77 3.37 5.24
N CYS A 84 9.51 3.50 3.97
CA CYS A 84 9.58 2.35 3.07
C CYS A 84 11.01 1.82 2.93
N GLY A 85 11.98 2.70 2.79
CA GLY A 85 13.37 2.28 2.68
C GLY A 85 13.86 1.60 3.95
N THR A 86 13.40 2.06 5.09
CA THR A 86 13.76 1.47 6.38
C THR A 86 13.08 0.11 6.56
N ALA A 87 11.82 -0.01 6.19
CA ALA A 87 11.12 -1.28 6.25
C ALA A 87 11.84 -2.34 5.41
N TRP A 88 12.30 -1.94 4.24
CA TRP A 88 13.07 -2.83 3.37
C TRP A 88 14.40 -3.22 4.02
N LYS A 89 15.12 -2.22 4.52
CA LYS A 89 16.43 -2.48 5.13
C LYS A 89 16.32 -3.44 6.30
N GLU A 90 15.31 -3.25 7.12
CA GLU A 90 15.12 -4.07 8.31
C GLU A 90 14.33 -5.36 8.04
N ALA A 91 13.78 -5.47 6.85
CA ALA A 91 12.94 -6.61 6.46
C ALA A 91 11.81 -6.83 7.45
N GLN A 92 11.18 -5.74 7.86
CA GLN A 92 10.10 -5.78 8.84
C GLN A 92 8.98 -4.85 8.49
N THR A 93 7.79 -5.21 8.93
CA THR A 93 6.65 -4.30 8.87
C THR A 93 6.85 -3.20 9.88
N LEU A 94 6.69 -1.97 9.46
CA LEU A 94 6.78 -0.83 10.36
C LEU A 94 5.40 -0.17 10.49
N ILE A 95 5.02 0.11 11.72
CA ILE A 95 3.79 0.85 12.00
C ILE A 95 4.21 2.22 12.49
N VAL A 96 3.83 3.27 11.75
CA VAL A 96 4.32 4.62 12.03
C VAL A 96 3.12 5.51 12.30
N PRO A 97 2.85 5.84 13.56
CA PRO A 97 1.69 6.66 13.90
C PRO A 97 1.75 8.06 13.30
N ASP A 98 2.94 8.64 13.21
CA ASP A 98 3.11 9.97 12.64
C ASP A 98 4.39 9.99 11.81
N VAL A 99 4.25 10.02 10.49
CA VAL A 99 5.39 9.97 9.60
C VAL A 99 6.32 11.17 9.75
N GLU A 100 5.78 12.29 10.19
CA GLU A 100 6.62 13.47 10.37
C GLU A 100 7.61 13.31 11.50
N LEU A 101 7.34 12.41 12.42
CA LEU A 101 8.25 12.15 13.52
C LEU A 101 9.21 11.01 13.20
N PHE A 102 9.08 10.38 12.05
CA PHE A 102 9.93 9.25 11.69
C PHE A 102 11.30 9.77 11.22
N PRO A 103 12.40 9.29 11.80
CA PRO A 103 13.72 9.75 11.40
C PRO A 103 13.96 9.46 9.91
N GLY A 104 14.38 10.49 9.19
CA GLY A 104 14.66 10.34 7.76
C GLY A 104 13.42 10.30 6.88
N HIS A 105 12.29 10.73 7.39
CA HIS A 105 11.07 10.78 6.59
C HIS A 105 11.27 11.59 5.32
N ILE A 106 10.72 11.10 4.22
CA ILE A 106 10.78 11.74 2.94
C ILE A 106 9.37 12.07 2.52
N ALA A 107 9.12 13.34 2.26
CA ALA A 107 7.80 13.77 1.81
C ALA A 107 7.71 13.59 0.30
N CYS A 108 7.24 12.45 -0.11
CA CYS A 108 7.24 12.09 -1.50
C CYS A 108 6.18 12.74 -2.32
N SER A 109 5.01 12.90 -1.84
CA SER A 109 3.96 13.38 -2.67
C SER A 109 3.50 14.70 -2.21
N CYS A 110 4.29 15.54 -2.02
CA CYS A 110 3.93 16.77 -1.69
C CYS A 110 3.32 16.84 -0.42
N LEU A 111 2.89 17.85 -0.16
CA LEU A 111 2.48 18.18 1.06
C LEU A 111 1.32 17.60 1.50
N LEU A 112 0.72 16.88 0.68
CA LEU A 112 -0.48 16.56 0.90
C LEU A 112 -0.79 15.70 1.90
N TYR A 113 -0.11 14.80 2.25
CA TYR A 113 -0.76 13.74 2.85
C TYR A 113 -0.18 13.24 4.05
N THR A 114 0.85 13.62 4.32
CA THR A 114 1.62 13.14 5.39
C THR A 114 0.91 12.39 6.46
N SER A 115 0.28 13.07 7.34
CA SER A 115 -0.27 12.38 8.50
C SER A 115 -1.42 11.50 8.16
N ASP A 116 -2.19 11.86 7.16
CA ASP A 116 -3.30 11.02 6.80
C ASP A 116 -2.85 9.66 6.32
N ALA A 117 -1.76 9.61 5.62
CA ALA A 117 -1.25 8.33 5.17
C ALA A 117 -0.84 7.46 6.33
N ALA A 118 -0.29 8.05 7.37
CA ALA A 118 0.08 7.30 8.54
C ALA A 118 -1.13 6.86 9.33
N ASP A 119 -2.12 7.71 9.38
CA ASP A 119 -3.28 7.39 10.15
C ASP A 119 -4.09 6.29 9.58
N ASP A 120 -3.99 6.14 8.33
CA ASP A 120 -4.71 5.08 7.77
C ASP A 120 -4.19 3.82 8.04
N LYS A 121 -3.30 3.85 8.56
CA LYS A 121 -2.82 2.81 8.85
C LYS A 121 -3.27 1.83 9.11
N ALA A 122 -3.11 1.51 8.97
CA ALA A 122 -3.35 0.41 9.29
C ALA A 122 -3.48 -0.51 9.54
#